data_09601d793c54fd28fc12002983a9f38a
#
_entry.id   09601d793c54fd28fc12002983a9f38a
#
_cell.length_a   1.000
_cell.length_b   1.000
_cell.length_c   1.000
_cell.angle_alpha   90.00
_cell.angle_beta   90.00
_cell.angle_gamma   90.00
#
_symmetry.space_group_name_H-M   'P 1'
#
loop_
_entity.id
_entity.type
_entity.pdbx_description
1 polymer ?
#
loop_
_entity_poly.entity_id
_entity_poly.type
_entity_poly.pdbx_seq_one_letter_code
_entity_poly.pdbx_strand_id
1 'polypeptide(L)'
;MKRLLSLAIIASLAISYATPAVAIQESKVEVKHIKTEKVKPTTNKYEYVNLAFWRGFNDEHLNAYIVKALENNKDLKMASLTIEEFYQNVAAQRASQLPTINAGFLPGYSDIGAGAFDSYAVPLIASWELDIYGKNSNKTNSVRKLWESSILDERAAYISIASAVGSTYLNIVKLDAMIDLQEDIVKLRKEIFEMMEISNAEGLVSTSDLVKANQAYVAGVTDLTDMKKNRSKLLHQLAVLTGDSPNNIEEYARADYRTLAFSGNIPETVASEVIMQRPDYLKAEKMLEKAGIDVKVARKECLPSINLGGLVLFNAQHIGSLFNSNTALWGLGGGLLHPIFAGGKIKANLKSKKIAYEKSLRNYEKVNLTSMQEVNDSLVSVNMDKEKLAKQKEIQTLEQKDFELTKLKYQEGVIAKLDLNQKEENMLSVNQMVYASEFDCMVDYISYYKAVGAKTL
;
A
#
# COMPACT_ATOMS: atom_id res chain seq x y z
N MET A 1 -26.23 -0.33 56.48
CA MET A 1 -25.20 0.53 55.85
C MET A 1 -24.52 -0.07 54.60
N LYS A 2 -24.25 -1.39 54.49
CA LYS A 2 -23.60 -1.98 53.29
C LYS A 2 -24.47 -2.06 52.03
N ARG A 3 -25.81 -1.99 52.11
CA ARG A 3 -26.73 -2.03 50.96
C ARG A 3 -27.00 -0.67 50.29
N LEU A 4 -26.73 0.42 50.97
CA LEU A 4 -26.92 1.80 50.45
C LEU A 4 -25.72 2.29 49.61
N LEU A 5 -24.51 1.81 49.92
CA LEU A 5 -23.33 2.12 49.13
C LEU A 5 -23.33 1.43 47.72
N SER A 6 -23.96 0.25 47.65
CA SER A 6 -24.04 -0.48 46.33
C SER A 6 -25.04 0.14 45.35
N LEU A 7 -26.09 0.83 45.83
CA LEU A 7 -27.05 1.52 44.99
C LEU A 7 -26.50 2.84 44.42
N ALA A 8 -25.66 3.56 45.16
CA ALA A 8 -25.04 4.80 44.72
C ALA A 8 -23.99 4.56 43.58
N ILE A 9 -23.29 3.41 43.62
CA ILE A 9 -22.29 3.05 42.62
C ILE A 9 -22.98 2.56 41.33
N ILE A 10 -24.14 1.91 41.43
CA ILE A 10 -24.90 1.44 40.25
C ILE A 10 -25.60 2.63 39.55
N ALA A 11 -26.07 3.63 40.29
CA ALA A 11 -26.67 4.84 39.72
C ALA A 11 -25.65 5.70 38.92
N SER A 12 -24.38 5.74 39.35
CA SER A 12 -23.34 6.51 38.64
C SER A 12 -22.86 5.83 37.36
N LEU A 13 -23.01 4.52 37.23
CA LEU A 13 -22.66 3.77 36.01
C LEU A 13 -23.79 3.74 34.96
N ALA A 14 -25.06 3.93 35.37
CA ALA A 14 -26.20 3.92 34.45
C ALA A 14 -26.42 5.25 33.70
N ILE A 15 -25.86 6.36 34.18
CA ILE A 15 -26.02 7.69 33.56
C ILE A 15 -25.12 7.87 32.32
N SER A 16 -24.14 7.00 32.12
CA SER A 16 -23.19 7.11 30.99
C SER A 16 -23.75 6.66 29.62
N TYR A 17 -24.97 6.13 29.53
CA TYR A 17 -25.51 5.56 28.27
C TYR A 17 -26.87 6.07 27.83
N ALA A 18 -27.45 7.05 28.49
CA ALA A 18 -28.71 7.67 28.05
C ALA A 18 -28.44 9.09 27.54
N THR A 19 -28.04 9.24 26.29
CA THR A 19 -28.14 10.52 25.59
C THR A 19 -29.58 10.68 25.11
N PRO A 20 -30.39 11.62 25.64
CA PRO A 20 -31.61 12.03 24.98
C PRO A 20 -31.21 12.77 23.70
N ALA A 21 -31.76 12.36 22.57
CA ALA A 21 -31.70 13.12 21.35
C ALA A 21 -32.50 14.43 21.55
N VAL A 22 -31.85 15.43 22.09
CA VAL A 22 -32.35 16.81 22.09
C VAL A 22 -32.00 17.35 20.70
N ALA A 23 -33.02 17.63 19.90
CA ALA A 23 -32.87 18.43 18.69
C ALA A 23 -32.32 19.80 19.09
N ILE A 24 -31.02 19.98 18.94
CA ILE A 24 -30.36 21.28 19.12
C ILE A 24 -30.70 22.09 17.90
N GLN A 25 -31.60 23.05 18.06
CA GLN A 25 -31.84 24.11 17.11
C GLN A 25 -30.50 24.83 16.91
N GLU A 26 -30.02 24.84 15.66
CA GLU A 26 -28.76 25.49 15.26
C GLU A 26 -28.74 26.97 15.64
N SER A 27 -28.23 27.30 16.82
CA SER A 27 -27.75 28.64 17.08
C SER A 27 -26.39 28.75 16.39
N LYS A 28 -26.31 29.61 15.35
CA LYS A 28 -25.04 29.98 14.71
C LYS A 28 -24.13 30.65 15.74
N VAL A 29 -23.38 29.87 16.49
CA VAL A 29 -22.18 30.35 17.13
C VAL A 29 -21.12 30.38 16.06
N GLU A 30 -20.81 31.57 15.57
CA GLU A 30 -19.65 31.84 14.72
C GLU A 30 -18.39 31.51 15.52
N VAL A 31 -18.02 30.23 15.53
CA VAL A 31 -16.68 29.82 15.97
C VAL A 31 -15.73 30.42 14.93
N LYS A 32 -15.05 31.51 15.28
CA LYS A 32 -13.92 32.01 14.49
C LYS A 32 -12.99 30.84 14.24
N HIS A 33 -13.07 30.28 13.04
CA HIS A 33 -12.17 29.24 12.58
C HIS A 33 -10.75 29.77 12.78
N ILE A 34 -10.01 29.19 13.71
CA ILE A 34 -8.56 29.23 13.70
C ILE A 34 -8.20 28.73 12.32
N LYS A 35 -7.58 29.58 11.49
CA LYS A 35 -7.09 29.22 10.17
C LYS A 35 -6.21 27.97 10.32
N THR A 36 -6.81 26.81 10.21
CA THR A 36 -6.07 25.62 9.83
C THR A 36 -5.54 25.94 8.45
N GLU A 37 -4.24 26.09 8.32
CA GLU A 37 -3.60 26.02 7.01
C GLU A 37 -4.14 24.74 6.39
N LYS A 38 -5.05 24.90 5.45
CA LYS A 38 -5.43 23.80 4.57
C LYS A 38 -4.13 23.45 3.85
N VAL A 39 -3.46 22.42 4.33
CA VAL A 39 -2.48 21.70 3.51
C VAL A 39 -3.30 21.25 2.32
N LYS A 40 -3.21 22.02 1.24
CA LYS A 40 -3.75 21.60 -0.04
C LYS A 40 -3.04 20.29 -0.37
N PRO A 41 -3.74 19.21 -0.65
CA PRO A 41 -3.16 18.09 -1.36
C PRO A 41 -2.97 18.58 -2.80
N THR A 42 -1.94 19.36 -3.01
CA THR A 42 -1.54 19.89 -4.30
C THR A 42 -0.18 19.33 -4.63
N THR A 43 -0.17 18.05 -4.84
CA THR A 43 0.83 17.49 -5.71
C THR A 43 0.03 16.86 -6.84
N ASN A 44 0.39 17.23 -8.05
CA ASN A 44 -0.05 16.51 -9.23
C ASN A 44 0.22 15.03 -8.93
N LYS A 45 -0.84 14.22 -8.78
CA LYS A 45 -0.74 12.79 -8.38
C LYS A 45 0.22 12.00 -9.26
N TYR A 46 0.51 12.53 -10.44
CA TYR A 46 1.44 11.98 -11.43
C TYR A 46 2.93 12.31 -11.14
N GLU A 47 3.23 13.23 -10.20
CA GLU A 47 4.64 13.55 -9.86
C GLU A 47 5.35 12.40 -9.14
N TYR A 48 4.60 11.50 -8.49
CA TYR A 48 5.15 10.33 -7.83
C TYR A 48 5.49 9.21 -8.82
N VAL A 49 4.85 9.23 -9.99
CA VAL A 49 5.00 8.25 -11.06
C VAL A 49 5.60 8.95 -12.26
N ASN A 50 6.85 8.68 -12.58
CA ASN A 50 7.51 9.25 -13.75
C ASN A 50 6.84 8.72 -15.03
N LEU A 51 5.84 9.44 -15.55
CA LEU A 51 5.11 9.05 -16.75
C LEU A 51 5.99 8.99 -18.00
N ALA A 52 7.15 9.70 -18.01
CA ALA A 52 8.09 9.62 -19.13
C ALA A 52 8.70 8.21 -19.26
N PHE A 53 8.97 7.54 -18.15
CA PHE A 53 9.42 6.15 -18.14
C PHE A 53 8.42 5.22 -18.87
N TRP A 54 7.14 5.35 -18.54
CA TRP A 54 6.08 4.51 -19.08
C TRP A 54 5.85 4.75 -20.57
N ARG A 55 6.02 5.99 -21.03
CA ARG A 55 6.00 6.32 -22.47
C ARG A 55 7.12 5.64 -23.23
N GLY A 56 8.21 5.27 -22.56
CA GLY A 56 9.32 4.52 -23.18
C GLY A 56 8.93 3.14 -23.71
N PHE A 57 7.80 2.56 -23.29
CA PHE A 57 7.27 1.32 -23.82
C PHE A 57 6.51 1.50 -25.15
N ASN A 58 6.27 2.74 -25.60
CA ASN A 58 5.55 3.08 -26.83
C ASN A 58 4.17 2.41 -26.99
N ASP A 59 3.48 2.21 -25.87
CA ASP A 59 2.18 1.56 -25.80
C ASP A 59 1.14 2.48 -25.14
N GLU A 60 0.15 2.89 -25.93
CA GLU A 60 -0.93 3.76 -25.47
C GLU A 60 -1.86 3.05 -24.48
N HIS A 61 -2.08 1.73 -24.65
CA HIS A 61 -2.92 0.94 -23.75
C HIS A 61 -2.30 0.83 -22.34
N LEU A 62 -0.99 0.51 -22.28
CA LEU A 62 -0.25 0.51 -21.02
C LEU A 62 -0.35 1.86 -20.30
N ASN A 63 -0.09 2.96 -21.02
CA ASN A 63 -0.17 4.30 -20.45
C ASN A 63 -1.58 4.61 -19.95
N ALA A 64 -2.63 4.24 -20.71
CA ALA A 64 -4.02 4.42 -20.30
C ALA A 64 -4.37 3.63 -19.03
N TYR A 65 -3.93 2.35 -18.92
CA TYR A 65 -4.16 1.56 -17.72
C TYR A 65 -3.45 2.10 -16.49
N ILE A 66 -2.22 2.60 -16.64
CA ILE A 66 -1.51 3.26 -15.54
C ILE A 66 -2.30 4.48 -15.08
N VAL A 67 -2.68 5.39 -15.98
CA VAL A 67 -3.47 6.59 -15.61
C VAL A 67 -4.77 6.17 -14.93
N LYS A 68 -5.51 5.22 -15.50
CA LYS A 68 -6.76 4.70 -14.94
C LYS A 68 -6.57 4.11 -13.55
N ALA A 69 -5.49 3.37 -13.31
CA ALA A 69 -5.18 2.83 -12.00
C ALA A 69 -4.87 3.94 -10.98
N LEU A 70 -4.07 4.94 -11.36
CA LEU A 70 -3.75 6.08 -10.47
C LEU A 70 -5.00 6.87 -10.05
N GLU A 71 -6.04 6.88 -10.86
CA GLU A 71 -7.31 7.58 -10.57
C GLU A 71 -8.30 6.72 -9.78
N ASN A 72 -8.38 5.42 -10.07
CA ASN A 72 -9.49 4.58 -9.63
C ASN A 72 -9.09 3.50 -8.62
N ASN A 73 -7.81 3.16 -8.49
CA ASN A 73 -7.34 2.11 -7.58
C ASN A 73 -7.79 2.38 -6.15
N LYS A 74 -8.31 1.34 -5.48
CA LYS A 74 -8.88 1.47 -4.13
C LYS A 74 -7.81 1.61 -3.06
N ASP A 75 -6.64 0.97 -3.24
CA ASP A 75 -5.53 1.05 -2.29
C ASP A 75 -4.94 2.47 -2.27
N LEU A 76 -4.83 3.13 -3.43
CA LEU A 76 -4.42 4.53 -3.51
C LEU A 76 -5.42 5.47 -2.83
N LYS A 77 -6.72 5.21 -2.98
CA LYS A 77 -7.76 5.97 -2.27
C LYS A 77 -7.68 5.77 -0.77
N MET A 78 -7.44 4.54 -0.31
CA MET A 78 -7.20 4.26 1.11
C MET A 78 -5.94 4.94 1.63
N ALA A 79 -4.84 4.95 0.87
CA ALA A 79 -3.63 5.66 1.26
C ALA A 79 -3.86 7.17 1.44
N SER A 80 -4.60 7.81 0.53
CA SER A 80 -4.98 9.23 0.66
C SER A 80 -5.86 9.49 1.88
N LEU A 81 -6.82 8.61 2.18
CA LEU A 81 -7.66 8.71 3.39
C LEU A 81 -6.82 8.52 4.67
N THR A 82 -5.82 7.65 4.64
CA THR A 82 -4.88 7.46 5.76
C THR A 82 -4.11 8.74 6.08
N ILE A 83 -3.70 9.51 5.07
CA ILE A 83 -3.06 10.83 5.29
C ILE A 83 -4.02 11.78 6.00
N GLU A 84 -5.28 11.83 5.58
CA GLU A 84 -6.30 12.66 6.21
C GLU A 84 -6.55 12.23 7.66
N GLU A 85 -6.65 10.93 7.92
CA GLU A 85 -6.77 10.37 9.27
C GLU A 85 -5.61 10.81 10.17
N PHE A 86 -4.36 10.65 9.72
CA PHE A 86 -3.20 11.09 10.48
C PHE A 86 -3.15 12.60 10.68
N TYR A 87 -3.64 13.38 9.72
CA TYR A 87 -3.77 14.82 9.87
C TYR A 87 -4.77 15.18 10.99
N GLN A 88 -5.92 14.51 11.06
CA GLN A 88 -6.87 14.68 12.17
C GLN A 88 -6.28 14.25 13.51
N ASN A 89 -5.46 13.21 13.53
CA ASN A 89 -4.72 12.80 14.75
C ASN A 89 -3.74 13.88 15.22
N VAL A 90 -3.08 14.61 14.28
CA VAL A 90 -2.26 15.78 14.64
C VAL A 90 -3.12 16.90 15.25
N ALA A 91 -4.29 17.18 14.65
CA ALA A 91 -5.22 18.18 15.19
C ALA A 91 -5.73 17.79 16.58
N ALA A 92 -6.12 16.54 16.79
CA ALA A 92 -6.55 16.01 18.09
C ALA A 92 -5.43 16.09 19.13
N GLN A 93 -4.19 15.73 18.77
CA GLN A 93 -3.05 15.84 19.68
C GLN A 93 -2.72 17.30 20.00
N ARG A 94 -2.85 18.23 19.04
CA ARG A 94 -2.66 19.66 19.25
C ARG A 94 -3.69 20.23 20.20
N ALA A 95 -4.93 19.72 20.20
CA ALA A 95 -5.99 20.12 21.12
C ALA A 95 -5.59 19.88 22.59
N SER A 96 -4.73 18.91 22.88
CA SER A 96 -4.20 18.69 24.24
C SER A 96 -3.32 19.82 24.79
N GLN A 97 -2.95 20.79 23.96
CA GLN A 97 -2.24 22.02 24.36
C GLN A 97 -3.21 23.15 24.76
N LEU A 98 -4.51 22.99 24.55
CA LEU A 98 -5.56 23.96 24.83
C LEU A 98 -6.34 23.57 26.09
N PRO A 99 -7.02 24.54 26.75
CA PRO A 99 -7.94 24.23 27.81
C PRO A 99 -9.09 23.33 27.34
N THR A 100 -9.50 22.40 28.19
CA THR A 100 -10.75 21.63 28.03
C THR A 100 -11.82 22.18 28.92
N ILE A 101 -13.06 22.27 28.42
CA ILE A 101 -14.22 22.68 29.19
C ILE A 101 -15.24 21.55 29.14
N ASN A 102 -15.64 21.04 30.31
CA ASN A 102 -16.62 19.97 30.44
C ASN A 102 -17.83 20.52 31.18
N ALA A 103 -19.03 20.16 30.74
CA ALA A 103 -20.29 20.45 31.42
C ALA A 103 -20.91 19.12 31.86
N GLY A 104 -21.49 19.13 33.06
CA GLY A 104 -22.25 18.00 33.58
C GLY A 104 -23.62 18.43 34.05
N PHE A 105 -24.56 17.51 34.19
CA PHE A 105 -25.81 17.68 34.88
C PHE A 105 -25.96 16.55 35.90
N LEU A 106 -26.07 16.91 37.18
CA LEU A 106 -26.07 15.98 38.29
C LEU A 106 -27.35 16.17 39.09
N PRO A 107 -28.44 15.49 38.73
CA PRO A 107 -29.61 15.43 39.59
C PRO A 107 -29.31 14.53 40.80
N GLY A 108 -29.70 14.95 41.98
CA GLY A 108 -29.53 14.18 43.18
C GLY A 108 -30.79 14.26 44.07
N TYR A 109 -30.99 13.25 44.90
CA TYR A 109 -31.94 13.20 45.98
C TYR A 109 -31.19 12.78 47.23
N SER A 110 -31.25 13.59 48.28
CA SER A 110 -30.51 13.34 49.51
C SER A 110 -31.42 13.49 50.73
N ASP A 111 -31.28 12.58 51.70
CA ASP A 111 -31.85 12.68 53.00
C ASP A 111 -30.69 12.74 54.04
N ILE A 112 -30.53 13.89 54.67
CA ILE A 112 -29.45 14.13 55.64
C ILE A 112 -29.94 14.08 57.11
N GLY A 113 -31.14 13.46 57.38
CA GLY A 113 -31.72 13.35 58.69
C GLY A 113 -32.46 14.59 59.11
N ALA A 114 -32.42 15.69 58.37
CA ALA A 114 -33.22 16.91 58.58
C ALA A 114 -34.36 17.04 57.54
N GLY A 115 -34.60 16.01 56.80
CA GLY A 115 -35.57 15.91 55.69
C GLY A 115 -34.92 15.63 54.36
N ALA A 116 -35.70 15.02 53.48
CA ALA A 116 -35.28 14.72 52.11
C ALA A 116 -35.44 15.95 51.23
N PHE A 117 -34.50 16.16 50.31
CA PHE A 117 -34.57 17.25 49.34
C PHE A 117 -33.95 16.84 47.97
N ASP A 118 -34.49 17.43 46.94
CA ASP A 118 -33.90 17.35 45.60
C ASP A 118 -32.69 18.29 45.50
N SER A 119 -31.71 17.89 44.70
CA SER A 119 -30.59 18.74 44.37
C SER A 119 -30.28 18.62 42.87
N TYR A 120 -30.07 19.74 42.24
CA TYR A 120 -29.69 19.82 40.82
C TYR A 120 -28.40 20.61 40.72
N ALA A 121 -27.37 20.00 40.11
CA ALA A 121 -26.08 20.67 39.95
C ALA A 121 -25.63 20.62 38.51
N VAL A 122 -25.14 21.75 38.01
CA VAL A 122 -24.50 21.88 36.69
C VAL A 122 -23.08 22.38 36.89
N PRO A 123 -22.08 21.47 36.97
CA PRO A 123 -20.67 21.86 36.96
C PRO A 123 -20.22 22.19 35.56
N LEU A 124 -19.52 23.30 35.37
CA LEU A 124 -18.67 23.63 34.24
C LEU A 124 -17.23 23.59 34.76
N ILE A 125 -16.46 22.62 34.25
CA ILE A 125 -15.09 22.37 34.70
C ILE A 125 -14.15 22.70 33.57
N ALA A 126 -13.30 23.70 33.72
CA ALA A 126 -12.18 24.00 32.85
C ALA A 126 -10.91 23.36 33.40
N SER A 127 -10.13 22.72 32.56
CA SER A 127 -8.81 22.20 32.92
C SER A 127 -7.79 22.44 31.80
N TRP A 128 -6.58 22.83 32.18
CA TRP A 128 -5.49 23.10 31.23
C TRP A 128 -4.14 22.77 31.85
N GLU A 129 -3.39 21.90 31.18
CA GLU A 129 -2.00 21.67 31.49
C GLU A 129 -1.12 22.66 30.70
N LEU A 130 -0.42 23.53 31.43
CA LEU A 130 0.52 24.48 30.82
C LEU A 130 1.76 23.74 30.30
N ASP A 131 2.03 23.84 28.99
CA ASP A 131 3.14 23.15 28.33
C ASP A 131 4.48 23.89 28.46
N ILE A 132 4.85 24.28 29.69
CA ILE A 132 6.08 25.06 29.95
C ILE A 132 7.33 24.35 29.50
N TYR A 133 7.36 23.04 29.65
CA TYR A 133 8.51 22.23 29.24
C TYR A 133 8.39 21.72 27.78
N GLY A 134 7.32 22.02 27.08
CA GLY A 134 7.07 21.57 25.72
C GLY A 134 6.85 20.06 25.60
N LYS A 135 6.25 19.41 26.63
CA LYS A 135 5.90 17.99 26.61
C LYS A 135 4.79 17.73 25.59
N ASN A 136 3.69 18.47 25.65
CA ASN A 136 2.54 18.30 24.78
C ASN A 136 2.85 18.80 23.36
N SER A 137 3.66 19.83 23.22
CA SER A 137 4.21 20.27 21.92
C SER A 137 5.06 19.18 21.26
N ASN A 138 5.93 18.49 22.02
CA ASN A 138 6.69 17.35 21.49
C ASN A 138 5.78 16.15 21.14
N LYS A 139 4.72 15.88 21.92
CA LYS A 139 3.73 14.85 21.56
C LYS A 139 3.09 15.17 20.21
N THR A 140 2.68 16.42 20.00
CA THR A 140 2.15 16.88 18.71
C THR A 140 3.16 16.71 17.57
N ASN A 141 4.43 17.06 17.81
CA ASN A 141 5.49 16.86 16.80
C ASN A 141 5.76 15.38 16.53
N SER A 142 5.65 14.50 17.50
CA SER A 142 5.77 13.05 17.30
C SER A 142 4.63 12.53 16.40
N VAL A 143 3.39 12.92 16.63
CA VAL A 143 2.25 12.55 15.78
C VAL A 143 2.38 13.18 14.38
N ARG A 144 2.93 14.40 14.29
CA ARG A 144 3.22 15.02 12.97
C ARG A 144 4.21 14.20 12.14
N LYS A 145 5.22 13.56 12.77
CA LYS A 145 6.16 12.67 12.05
C LYS A 145 5.45 11.41 11.50
N LEU A 146 4.41 10.92 12.17
CA LEU A 146 3.55 9.87 11.62
C LEU A 146 2.77 10.34 10.39
N TRP A 147 2.21 11.55 10.44
CA TRP A 147 1.56 12.14 9.28
C TRP A 147 2.54 12.36 8.11
N GLU A 148 3.75 12.89 8.37
CA GLU A 148 4.78 13.01 7.33
C GLU A 148 5.15 11.64 6.75
N SER A 149 5.21 10.58 7.56
CA SER A 149 5.48 9.22 7.09
C SER A 149 4.35 8.64 6.24
N SER A 150 3.08 8.98 6.51
CA SER A 150 1.94 8.50 5.71
C SER A 150 1.92 9.10 4.30
N ILE A 151 2.43 10.33 4.12
CA ILE A 151 2.63 10.94 2.79
C ILE A 151 3.66 10.15 1.98
N LEU A 152 4.72 9.67 2.63
CA LEU A 152 5.74 8.84 1.99
C LEU A 152 5.21 7.43 1.66
N ASP A 153 4.32 6.89 2.50
CA ASP A 153 3.60 5.65 2.20
C ASP A 153 2.68 5.78 0.98
N GLU A 154 1.95 6.88 0.87
CA GLU A 154 1.16 7.16 -0.32
C GLU A 154 2.04 7.18 -1.57
N ARG A 155 3.17 7.91 -1.54
CA ARG A 155 4.10 7.96 -2.65
C ARG A 155 4.64 6.57 -3.02
N ALA A 156 5.01 5.73 -2.04
CA ALA A 156 5.43 4.36 -2.28
C ALA A 156 4.30 3.51 -2.90
N ALA A 157 3.05 3.72 -2.47
CA ALA A 157 1.88 3.05 -3.04
C ALA A 157 1.67 3.41 -4.52
N TYR A 158 1.78 4.69 -4.90
CA TYR A 158 1.69 5.11 -6.30
C TYR A 158 2.73 4.41 -7.19
N ILE A 159 3.99 4.37 -6.76
CA ILE A 159 5.07 3.68 -7.49
C ILE A 159 4.79 2.18 -7.59
N SER A 160 4.35 1.57 -6.49
CA SER A 160 4.06 0.13 -6.43
C SER A 160 2.88 -0.27 -7.31
N ILE A 161 1.79 0.52 -7.31
CA ILE A 161 0.61 0.25 -8.15
C ILE A 161 0.96 0.43 -9.62
N ALA A 162 1.66 1.52 -10.01
CA ALA A 162 2.10 1.70 -11.39
C ALA A 162 2.98 0.52 -11.87
N SER A 163 3.93 0.09 -11.04
CA SER A 163 4.79 -1.07 -11.34
C SER A 163 3.98 -2.36 -11.44
N ALA A 164 3.00 -2.57 -10.56
CA ALA A 164 2.15 -3.75 -10.60
C ALA A 164 1.28 -3.79 -11.86
N VAL A 165 0.70 -2.65 -12.26
CA VAL A 165 -0.06 -2.52 -13.52
C VAL A 165 0.83 -2.84 -14.71
N GLY A 166 2.01 -2.23 -14.78
CA GLY A 166 2.95 -2.44 -15.88
C GLY A 166 3.40 -3.90 -15.99
N SER A 167 3.84 -4.50 -14.88
CA SER A 167 4.27 -5.90 -14.87
C SER A 167 3.13 -6.86 -15.20
N THR A 168 1.92 -6.61 -14.68
CA THR A 168 0.74 -7.44 -14.99
C THR A 168 0.38 -7.33 -16.47
N TYR A 169 0.36 -6.12 -17.04
CA TYR A 169 0.07 -5.89 -18.44
C TYR A 169 1.10 -6.58 -19.35
N LEU A 170 2.40 -6.39 -19.10
CA LEU A 170 3.46 -7.05 -19.90
C LEU A 170 3.36 -8.57 -19.81
N ASN A 171 3.03 -9.13 -18.66
CA ASN A 171 2.82 -10.57 -18.52
C ASN A 171 1.57 -11.08 -19.29
N ILE A 172 0.52 -10.26 -19.42
CA ILE A 172 -0.62 -10.59 -20.27
C ILE A 172 -0.21 -10.64 -21.73
N VAL A 173 0.49 -9.60 -22.22
CA VAL A 173 0.97 -9.54 -23.62
C VAL A 173 1.98 -10.66 -23.91
N LYS A 174 2.86 -10.99 -22.95
CA LYS A 174 3.72 -12.17 -23.02
C LYS A 174 2.91 -13.45 -23.23
N LEU A 175 1.85 -13.64 -22.44
CA LEU A 175 1.00 -14.83 -22.58
C LEU A 175 0.22 -14.84 -23.89
N ASP A 176 -0.20 -13.69 -24.43
CA ASP A 176 -0.81 -13.62 -25.75
C ASP A 176 0.17 -14.15 -26.83
N ALA A 177 1.45 -13.72 -26.80
CA ALA A 177 2.49 -14.23 -27.68
C ALA A 177 2.73 -15.76 -27.52
N MET A 178 2.76 -16.21 -26.27
CA MET A 178 2.97 -17.64 -25.97
C MET A 178 1.78 -18.49 -26.41
N ILE A 179 0.55 -17.99 -26.29
CA ILE A 179 -0.67 -18.70 -26.71
C ILE A 179 -0.71 -18.83 -28.22
N ASP A 180 -0.44 -17.75 -28.97
CA ASP A 180 -0.40 -17.79 -30.42
C ASP A 180 0.57 -18.90 -30.96
N LEU A 181 1.81 -18.89 -30.42
CA LEU A 181 2.80 -19.90 -30.81
C LEU A 181 2.42 -21.31 -30.31
N GLN A 182 1.80 -21.43 -29.16
CA GLN A 182 1.37 -22.72 -28.63
C GLN A 182 0.20 -23.31 -29.44
N GLU A 183 -0.69 -22.47 -29.98
CA GLU A 183 -1.76 -22.92 -30.87
C GLU A 183 -1.18 -23.52 -32.15
N ASP A 184 -0.11 -22.92 -32.73
CA ASP A 184 0.61 -23.47 -33.88
C ASP A 184 1.31 -24.78 -33.51
N ILE A 185 1.98 -24.88 -32.36
CA ILE A 185 2.61 -26.11 -31.86
C ILE A 185 1.57 -27.23 -31.70
N VAL A 186 0.42 -26.94 -31.12
CA VAL A 186 -0.67 -27.92 -30.90
C VAL A 186 -1.17 -28.42 -32.27
N LYS A 187 -1.32 -27.54 -33.27
CA LYS A 187 -1.72 -27.89 -34.59
C LYS A 187 -0.69 -28.82 -35.26
N LEU A 188 0.60 -28.50 -35.18
CA LEU A 188 1.67 -29.35 -35.74
C LEU A 188 1.70 -30.73 -35.03
N ARG A 189 1.61 -30.76 -33.72
CA ARG A 189 1.56 -32.02 -32.97
C ARG A 189 0.36 -32.89 -33.33
N LYS A 190 -0.79 -32.26 -33.60
CA LYS A 190 -1.96 -32.96 -34.11
C LYS A 190 -1.70 -33.57 -35.51
N GLU A 191 -1.11 -32.80 -36.43
CA GLU A 191 -0.72 -33.30 -37.76
C GLU A 191 0.28 -34.47 -37.66
N ILE A 192 1.27 -34.37 -36.77
CA ILE A 192 2.22 -35.46 -36.48
C ILE A 192 1.48 -36.70 -35.96
N PHE A 193 0.59 -36.54 -35.00
CA PHE A 193 -0.20 -37.66 -34.46
C PHE A 193 -1.05 -38.34 -35.53
N GLU A 194 -1.77 -37.57 -36.36
CA GLU A 194 -2.59 -38.09 -37.47
C GLU A 194 -1.73 -38.86 -38.53
N MET A 195 -0.54 -38.34 -38.87
CA MET A 195 0.42 -39.05 -39.74
C MET A 195 0.92 -40.36 -39.13
N MET A 196 1.22 -40.34 -37.80
CA MET A 196 1.63 -41.55 -37.07
C MET A 196 0.52 -42.59 -36.98
N GLU A 197 -0.74 -42.17 -36.85
CA GLU A 197 -1.90 -43.04 -36.82
C GLU A 197 -2.04 -43.80 -38.17
N ILE A 198 -1.94 -43.10 -39.29
CA ILE A 198 -1.96 -43.71 -40.65
C ILE A 198 -0.76 -44.66 -40.81
N SER A 199 0.43 -44.20 -40.46
CA SER A 199 1.67 -44.99 -40.61
C SER A 199 1.66 -46.26 -39.74
N ASN A 200 1.07 -46.20 -38.58
CA ASN A 200 0.92 -47.38 -37.71
C ASN A 200 -0.09 -48.40 -38.27
N ALA A 201 -1.21 -47.91 -38.82
CA ALA A 201 -2.19 -48.75 -39.51
C ALA A 201 -1.59 -49.52 -40.69
N GLU A 202 -0.64 -48.92 -41.40
CA GLU A 202 0.12 -49.53 -42.49
C GLU A 202 1.34 -50.38 -42.02
N GLY A 203 1.55 -50.44 -40.67
CA GLY A 203 2.67 -51.22 -40.08
C GLY A 203 4.06 -50.58 -40.24
N LEU A 204 4.14 -49.30 -40.66
CA LEU A 204 5.38 -48.57 -40.92
C LEU A 204 6.05 -48.02 -39.66
N VAL A 205 5.27 -47.76 -38.60
CA VAL A 205 5.76 -47.26 -37.30
C VAL A 205 5.22 -48.10 -36.14
N SER A 206 5.94 -48.09 -34.99
CA SER A 206 5.53 -48.85 -33.86
C SER A 206 4.33 -48.20 -33.13
N THR A 207 3.52 -49.02 -32.46
CA THR A 207 2.45 -48.52 -31.58
C THR A 207 3.02 -47.64 -30.45
N SER A 208 4.26 -47.91 -29.99
CA SER A 208 4.95 -47.07 -29.02
C SER A 208 5.18 -45.64 -29.51
N ASP A 209 5.53 -45.47 -30.78
CA ASP A 209 5.79 -44.16 -31.39
C ASP A 209 4.48 -43.40 -31.62
N LEU A 210 3.39 -44.09 -32.00
CA LEU A 210 2.05 -43.53 -32.04
C LEU A 210 1.59 -43.01 -30.66
N VAL A 211 1.81 -43.81 -29.61
CA VAL A 211 1.47 -43.40 -28.24
C VAL A 211 2.27 -42.15 -27.80
N LYS A 212 3.57 -42.08 -28.15
CA LYS A 212 4.39 -40.89 -27.86
C LYS A 212 3.87 -39.63 -28.60
N ALA A 213 3.49 -39.77 -29.87
CA ALA A 213 2.94 -38.67 -30.64
C ALA A 213 1.62 -38.16 -30.04
N ASN A 214 0.73 -39.09 -29.63
CA ASN A 214 -0.49 -38.72 -28.93
C ASN A 214 -0.22 -38.03 -27.58
N GLN A 215 0.74 -38.54 -26.79
CA GLN A 215 1.16 -37.91 -25.52
C GLN A 215 1.67 -36.49 -25.76
N ALA A 216 2.49 -36.25 -26.79
CA ALA A 216 2.98 -34.91 -27.11
C ALA A 216 1.83 -33.96 -27.51
N TYR A 217 0.86 -34.43 -28.32
CA TYR A 217 -0.33 -33.65 -28.68
C TYR A 217 -1.16 -33.29 -27.42
N VAL A 218 -1.51 -34.26 -26.58
CA VAL A 218 -2.31 -34.02 -25.38
C VAL A 218 -1.59 -33.10 -24.41
N ALA A 219 -0.27 -33.26 -24.24
CA ALA A 219 0.54 -32.33 -23.42
C ALA A 219 0.47 -30.90 -23.96
N GLY A 220 0.60 -30.70 -25.26
CA GLY A 220 0.49 -29.39 -25.90
C GLY A 220 -0.87 -28.72 -25.65
N VAL A 221 -1.97 -29.48 -25.73
CA VAL A 221 -3.33 -28.96 -25.40
C VAL A 221 -3.44 -28.59 -23.92
N THR A 222 -2.82 -29.37 -23.05
CA THR A 222 -2.80 -29.09 -21.60
C THR A 222 -2.05 -27.79 -21.33
N ASP A 223 -0.86 -27.60 -21.91
CA ASP A 223 -0.06 -26.40 -21.76
C ASP A 223 -0.81 -25.15 -22.27
N LEU A 224 -1.45 -25.26 -23.44
CA LEU A 224 -2.29 -24.19 -23.99
C LEU A 224 -3.43 -23.81 -23.04
N THR A 225 -4.08 -24.80 -22.44
CA THR A 225 -5.18 -24.57 -21.48
C THR A 225 -4.68 -23.84 -20.24
N ASP A 226 -3.50 -24.22 -19.72
CA ASP A 226 -2.88 -23.55 -18.56
C ASP A 226 -2.44 -22.13 -18.89
N MET A 227 -1.90 -21.86 -20.08
CA MET A 227 -1.57 -20.50 -20.54
C MET A 227 -2.84 -19.62 -20.59
N LYS A 228 -3.93 -20.10 -21.21
CA LYS A 228 -5.23 -19.39 -21.27
C LYS A 228 -5.79 -19.11 -19.87
N LYS A 229 -5.73 -20.08 -18.95
CA LYS A 229 -6.12 -19.91 -17.54
C LYS A 229 -5.29 -18.82 -16.85
N ASN A 230 -3.98 -18.84 -17.02
CA ASN A 230 -3.08 -17.87 -16.39
C ASN A 230 -3.31 -16.46 -16.96
N ARG A 231 -3.51 -16.32 -18.28
CA ARG A 231 -3.90 -15.06 -18.90
C ARG A 231 -5.17 -14.49 -18.29
N SER A 232 -6.22 -15.30 -18.14
CA SER A 232 -7.49 -14.85 -17.52
C SER A 232 -7.28 -14.36 -16.08
N LYS A 233 -6.46 -15.05 -15.28
CA LYS A 233 -6.11 -14.59 -13.92
C LYS A 233 -5.40 -13.24 -13.92
N LEU A 234 -4.48 -13.01 -14.83
CA LEU A 234 -3.79 -11.71 -14.94
C LEU A 234 -4.73 -10.60 -15.42
N LEU A 235 -5.67 -10.90 -16.31
CA LEU A 235 -6.72 -9.95 -16.70
C LEU A 235 -7.62 -9.56 -15.51
N HIS A 236 -8.02 -10.53 -14.67
CA HIS A 236 -8.73 -10.24 -13.43
C HIS A 236 -7.89 -9.35 -12.49
N GLN A 237 -6.60 -9.63 -12.36
CA GLN A 237 -5.68 -8.81 -11.56
C GLN A 237 -5.56 -7.38 -12.11
N LEU A 238 -5.44 -7.22 -13.43
CA LEU A 238 -5.40 -5.91 -14.08
C LEU A 238 -6.68 -5.12 -13.81
N ALA A 239 -7.86 -5.77 -13.91
CA ALA A 239 -9.14 -5.16 -13.59
C ALA A 239 -9.18 -4.61 -12.16
N VAL A 240 -8.74 -5.40 -11.18
CA VAL A 240 -8.67 -4.96 -9.77
C VAL A 240 -7.71 -3.79 -9.61
N LEU A 241 -6.53 -3.84 -10.26
CA LEU A 241 -5.53 -2.76 -10.20
C LEU A 241 -6.06 -1.45 -10.81
N THR A 242 -6.83 -1.53 -11.89
CA THR A 242 -7.46 -0.35 -12.53
C THR A 242 -8.75 0.11 -11.83
N GLY A 243 -9.21 -0.63 -10.83
CA GLY A 243 -10.42 -0.33 -10.06
C GLY A 243 -11.72 -0.73 -10.75
N ASP A 244 -11.65 -1.60 -11.75
CA ASP A 244 -12.79 -2.14 -12.48
C ASP A 244 -13.32 -3.44 -11.86
N SER A 245 -14.50 -3.87 -12.34
CA SER A 245 -15.03 -5.19 -12.04
C SER A 245 -14.30 -6.26 -12.86
N PRO A 246 -13.88 -7.39 -12.26
CA PRO A 246 -13.22 -8.47 -12.99
C PRO A 246 -14.17 -9.28 -13.90
N ASN A 247 -15.43 -8.87 -14.07
CA ASN A 247 -16.41 -9.60 -14.87
C ASN A 247 -16.31 -9.31 -16.39
N ASN A 248 -15.68 -8.18 -16.79
CA ASN A 248 -15.62 -7.73 -18.19
C ASN A 248 -14.17 -7.71 -18.70
N ILE A 249 -13.46 -8.82 -18.53
CA ILE A 249 -12.02 -8.90 -18.85
C ILE A 249 -11.71 -8.99 -20.35
N GLU A 250 -12.68 -9.35 -21.19
CA GLU A 250 -12.50 -9.50 -22.64
C GLU A 250 -12.34 -8.14 -23.35
N GLU A 251 -12.80 -7.05 -22.74
CA GLU A 251 -12.74 -5.69 -23.29
C GLU A 251 -11.38 -4.99 -23.11
N TYR A 252 -10.41 -5.65 -22.44
CA TYR A 252 -9.09 -5.06 -22.20
C TYR A 252 -8.25 -5.08 -23.49
N ALA A 253 -8.20 -3.94 -24.19
CA ALA A 253 -7.36 -3.75 -25.35
C ALA A 253 -5.87 -3.86 -25.00
N ARG A 254 -5.07 -4.44 -25.90
CA ARG A 254 -3.65 -4.68 -25.73
C ARG A 254 -2.91 -4.37 -27.02
N ALA A 255 -1.62 -4.01 -26.89
CA ALA A 255 -0.74 -3.90 -28.04
C ALA A 255 -0.46 -5.27 -28.66
N ASP A 256 -0.15 -5.29 -29.96
CA ASP A 256 0.44 -6.47 -30.59
C ASP A 256 1.84 -6.68 -30.02
N TYR A 257 2.09 -7.87 -29.47
CA TYR A 257 3.36 -8.23 -28.85
C TYR A 257 4.58 -8.04 -29.77
N ARG A 258 4.38 -8.06 -31.11
CA ARG A 258 5.43 -7.88 -32.11
C ARG A 258 5.92 -6.43 -32.23
N THR A 259 5.12 -5.47 -31.76
CA THR A 259 5.40 -4.03 -31.87
C THR A 259 5.91 -3.43 -30.59
N LEU A 260 5.79 -4.15 -29.47
CA LEU A 260 6.10 -3.66 -28.14
C LEU A 260 7.61 -3.70 -27.90
N ALA A 261 8.20 -2.55 -27.56
CA ALA A 261 9.62 -2.43 -27.25
C ALA A 261 9.85 -1.29 -26.25
N PHE A 262 10.85 -1.44 -25.41
CA PHE A 262 11.28 -0.37 -24.51
C PHE A 262 12.41 0.45 -25.12
N SER A 263 12.17 1.73 -25.32
CA SER A 263 13.12 2.71 -25.89
C SER A 263 13.91 3.50 -24.86
N GLY A 264 13.64 3.28 -23.54
CA GLY A 264 14.32 3.98 -22.46
C GLY A 264 15.75 3.50 -22.23
N ASN A 265 16.57 4.34 -21.60
CA ASN A 265 17.94 4.00 -21.22
C ASN A 265 18.01 3.66 -19.73
N ILE A 266 18.56 2.51 -19.38
CA ILE A 266 18.86 2.12 -18.00
C ILE A 266 20.36 2.35 -17.78
N PRO A 267 20.77 3.18 -16.79
CA PRO A 267 22.17 3.42 -16.51
C PRO A 267 22.84 2.16 -15.94
N GLU A 268 24.14 2.01 -16.20
CA GLU A 268 24.93 0.89 -15.65
C GLU A 268 25.16 1.00 -14.15
N THR A 269 25.13 2.21 -13.61
CA THR A 269 25.36 2.50 -12.19
C THR A 269 24.37 3.53 -11.69
N VAL A 270 23.99 3.44 -10.42
CA VAL A 270 23.07 4.36 -9.74
C VAL A 270 23.81 5.10 -8.64
N ALA A 271 23.70 6.42 -8.62
CA ALA A 271 24.29 7.25 -7.57
C ALA A 271 23.56 7.02 -6.22
N SER A 272 24.30 7.04 -5.12
CA SER A 272 23.75 6.81 -3.77
C SER A 272 22.65 7.81 -3.38
N GLU A 273 22.69 9.03 -3.94
CA GLU A 273 21.71 10.08 -3.71
C GLU A 273 20.30 9.68 -4.18
N VAL A 274 20.20 8.80 -5.17
CA VAL A 274 18.93 8.26 -5.65
C VAL A 274 18.26 7.40 -4.59
N ILE A 275 19.06 6.56 -3.92
CA ILE A 275 18.58 5.69 -2.83
C ILE A 275 18.02 6.53 -1.68
N MET A 276 18.70 7.63 -1.33
CA MET A 276 18.26 8.54 -0.26
C MET A 276 16.94 9.27 -0.57
N GLN A 277 16.51 9.29 -1.82
CA GLN A 277 15.24 9.90 -2.23
C GLN A 277 14.08 8.91 -2.29
N ARG A 278 14.32 7.64 -2.04
CA ARG A 278 13.28 6.61 -1.99
C ARG A 278 12.28 6.89 -0.87
N PRO A 279 10.97 6.66 -1.11
CA PRO A 279 9.96 6.90 -0.08
C PRO A 279 10.16 6.07 1.19
N ASP A 280 10.57 4.80 1.07
CA ASP A 280 10.82 3.90 2.20
C ASP A 280 12.02 4.34 3.05
N TYR A 281 13.10 4.82 2.41
CA TYR A 281 14.25 5.42 3.09
C TYR A 281 13.85 6.67 3.88
N LEU A 282 13.18 7.62 3.22
CA LEU A 282 12.70 8.86 3.85
C LEU A 282 11.69 8.57 4.99
N LYS A 283 10.84 7.56 4.82
CA LYS A 283 9.93 7.11 5.89
C LYS A 283 10.69 6.58 7.09
N ALA A 284 11.71 5.74 6.88
CA ALA A 284 12.53 5.23 7.97
C ALA A 284 13.24 6.36 8.74
N GLU A 285 13.69 7.41 8.04
CA GLU A 285 14.23 8.64 8.65
C GLU A 285 13.17 9.35 9.51
N LYS A 286 11.95 9.56 9.01
CA LYS A 286 10.86 10.18 9.78
C LYS A 286 10.47 9.38 11.02
N MET A 287 10.49 8.05 10.92
CA MET A 287 10.22 7.18 12.06
C MET A 287 11.35 7.22 13.11
N LEU A 288 12.62 7.38 12.69
CA LEU A 288 13.75 7.60 13.60
C LEU A 288 13.64 8.95 14.29
N GLU A 289 13.33 10.04 13.54
CA GLU A 289 13.07 11.36 14.13
C GLU A 289 11.97 11.30 15.18
N LYS A 290 10.84 10.63 14.86
CA LYS A 290 9.73 10.40 15.78
C LYS A 290 10.19 9.71 17.08
N ALA A 291 10.91 8.61 16.96
CA ALA A 291 11.41 7.86 18.12
C ALA A 291 12.31 8.73 19.01
N GLY A 292 13.14 9.58 18.41
CA GLY A 292 13.95 10.58 19.13
C GLY A 292 13.08 11.61 19.89
N ILE A 293 11.99 12.07 19.26
CA ILE A 293 11.01 12.95 19.92
C ILE A 293 10.32 12.23 21.09
N ASP A 294 9.94 10.96 20.92
CA ASP A 294 9.29 10.16 21.98
C ASP A 294 10.19 10.00 23.21
N VAL A 295 11.52 9.86 23.02
CA VAL A 295 12.49 9.88 24.13
C VAL A 295 12.48 11.24 24.83
N LYS A 296 12.42 12.37 24.08
CA LYS A 296 12.30 13.72 24.68
C LYS A 296 11.03 13.87 25.49
N VAL A 297 9.89 13.35 24.98
CA VAL A 297 8.61 13.33 25.71
C VAL A 297 8.76 12.56 27.02
N ALA A 298 9.28 11.33 26.98
CA ALA A 298 9.46 10.50 28.16
C ALA A 298 10.42 11.11 29.23
N ARG A 299 11.42 11.88 28.80
CA ARG A 299 12.25 12.66 29.72
C ARG A 299 11.46 13.78 30.41
N LYS A 300 10.58 14.46 29.65
CA LYS A 300 9.75 15.55 30.18
C LYS A 300 8.63 15.05 31.08
N GLU A 301 8.19 13.80 30.96
CA GLU A 301 7.26 13.16 31.91
C GLU A 301 7.88 12.96 33.30
N CYS A 302 9.19 13.08 33.44
CA CYS A 302 9.87 13.11 34.73
C CYS A 302 9.81 14.49 35.43
N LEU A 303 9.36 15.55 34.74
CA LEU A 303 9.29 16.92 35.28
C LEU A 303 7.92 17.18 35.90
N PRO A 304 7.81 18.16 36.82
CA PRO A 304 6.52 18.57 37.35
C PRO A 304 5.58 19.07 36.26
N SER A 305 4.29 18.74 36.32
CA SER A 305 3.25 19.35 35.48
C SER A 305 2.58 20.51 36.21
N ILE A 306 2.29 21.57 35.46
CA ILE A 306 1.55 22.73 35.98
C ILE A 306 0.16 22.71 35.37
N ASN A 307 -0.85 22.59 36.21
CA ASN A 307 -2.24 22.50 35.80
C ASN A 307 -3.00 23.72 36.32
N LEU A 308 -3.78 24.34 35.44
CA LEU A 308 -4.78 25.35 35.80
C LEU A 308 -6.16 24.71 35.72
N GLY A 309 -7.01 25.06 36.70
CA GLY A 309 -8.38 24.59 36.75
C GLY A 309 -9.35 25.74 37.07
N GLY A 310 -10.55 25.64 36.51
CA GLY A 310 -11.66 26.53 36.81
C GLY A 310 -12.92 25.71 37.02
N LEU A 311 -13.75 26.13 37.95
CA LEU A 311 -15.05 25.53 38.18
C LEU A 311 -16.08 26.64 38.24
N VAL A 312 -17.18 26.47 37.52
CA VAL A 312 -18.44 27.17 37.76
C VAL A 312 -19.49 26.11 38.08
N LEU A 313 -20.09 26.18 39.25
CA LEU A 313 -21.11 25.24 39.71
C LEU A 313 -22.40 25.98 39.94
N PHE A 314 -23.44 25.68 39.18
CA PHE A 314 -24.81 26.04 39.50
C PHE A 314 -25.42 24.92 40.36
N ASN A 315 -25.96 25.26 41.56
CA ASN A 315 -26.55 24.27 42.45
C ASN A 315 -27.84 24.82 43.04
N ALA A 316 -28.96 24.09 42.87
CA ALA A 316 -30.27 24.48 43.38
C ALA A 316 -31.11 23.28 43.83
N GLN A 317 -32.05 23.48 44.72
CA GLN A 317 -33.02 22.48 45.15
C GLN A 317 -34.18 22.32 44.13
N HIS A 318 -34.42 23.34 43.31
CA HIS A 318 -35.48 23.32 42.28
C HIS A 318 -34.89 23.62 40.92
N ILE A 319 -35.25 22.83 39.93
CA ILE A 319 -34.74 22.96 38.57
C ILE A 319 -35.01 24.34 37.96
N GLY A 320 -36.12 24.97 38.30
CA GLY A 320 -36.49 26.33 37.85
C GLY A 320 -35.61 27.45 38.35
N SER A 321 -34.83 27.22 39.44
CA SER A 321 -33.91 28.20 40.03
C SER A 321 -32.44 27.90 39.74
N LEU A 322 -32.16 26.86 38.96
CA LEU A 322 -30.82 26.32 38.75
C LEU A 322 -29.83 27.37 38.18
N PHE A 323 -30.24 28.17 37.21
CA PHE A 323 -29.38 29.19 36.55
C PHE A 323 -29.55 30.59 37.12
N ASN A 324 -29.96 30.71 38.39
CA ASN A 324 -29.97 31.99 39.07
C ASN A 324 -28.55 32.37 39.51
N SER A 325 -28.18 33.65 39.40
CA SER A 325 -26.87 34.15 39.84
C SER A 325 -26.53 33.82 41.29
N ASN A 326 -27.54 33.71 42.13
CA ASN A 326 -27.38 33.37 43.57
C ASN A 326 -27.08 31.89 43.85
N THR A 327 -27.23 31.04 42.82
CA THR A 327 -26.93 29.60 42.92
C THR A 327 -25.56 29.25 42.28
N ALA A 328 -24.86 30.23 41.73
CA ALA A 328 -23.57 30.06 41.08
C ALA A 328 -22.40 30.16 42.07
N LEU A 329 -21.61 29.13 42.15
CA LEU A 329 -20.30 29.11 42.81
C LEU A 329 -19.23 29.07 41.76
N TRP A 330 -18.18 29.83 41.91
CA TRP A 330 -17.03 29.75 40.96
C TRP A 330 -15.70 29.77 41.73
N GLY A 331 -14.70 29.16 41.07
CA GLY A 331 -13.34 29.14 41.58
C GLY A 331 -12.33 28.93 40.47
N LEU A 332 -11.19 29.58 40.61
CA LEU A 332 -10.03 29.39 39.77
C LEU A 332 -8.86 28.96 40.66
N GLY A 333 -8.08 28.00 40.16
CA GLY A 333 -6.91 27.50 40.87
C GLY A 333 -5.85 26.97 39.94
N GLY A 334 -4.64 26.84 40.45
CA GLY A 334 -3.54 26.22 39.76
C GLY A 334 -2.71 25.38 40.72
N GLY A 335 -2.10 24.34 40.23
CA GLY A 335 -1.28 23.43 41.02
C GLY A 335 -0.09 22.89 40.26
N LEU A 336 0.98 22.62 41.00
CA LEU A 336 2.16 21.91 40.49
C LEU A 336 2.08 20.47 41.00
N LEU A 337 2.06 19.51 40.07
CA LEU A 337 2.04 18.10 40.38
C LEU A 337 3.35 17.45 39.92
N HIS A 338 4.07 16.84 40.88
CA HIS A 338 5.29 16.08 40.58
C HIS A 338 5.17 14.68 41.19
N PRO A 339 5.32 13.62 40.34
CA PRO A 339 5.28 12.25 40.85
C PRO A 339 6.57 11.93 41.61
N ILE A 340 6.48 11.94 42.98
CA ILE A 340 7.63 11.61 43.86
C ILE A 340 7.92 10.09 43.81
N PHE A 341 6.86 9.28 43.78
CA PHE A 341 6.96 7.83 43.68
C PHE A 341 5.88 7.26 42.76
N ALA A 342 6.31 6.55 41.71
CA ALA A 342 5.42 5.92 40.71
C ALA A 342 5.77 4.44 40.49
N GLY A 343 6.28 3.74 41.50
CA GLY A 343 6.63 2.31 41.39
C GLY A 343 7.60 1.98 40.28
N GLY A 344 8.47 2.90 39.89
CA GLY A 344 9.41 2.70 38.78
C GLY A 344 8.85 2.92 37.35
N LYS A 345 7.53 3.17 37.18
CA LYS A 345 6.84 3.32 35.89
C LYS A 345 7.52 4.35 34.98
N ILE A 346 7.84 5.53 35.47
CA ILE A 346 8.44 6.63 34.68
C ILE A 346 9.81 6.23 34.16
N LYS A 347 10.65 5.63 35.04
CA LYS A 347 12.00 5.17 34.66
C LYS A 347 11.93 4.02 33.63
N ALA A 348 10.99 3.09 33.80
CA ALA A 348 10.77 1.99 32.87
C ALA A 348 10.27 2.52 31.51
N ASN A 349 9.32 3.49 31.49
CA ASN A 349 8.85 4.13 30.26
C ASN A 349 9.99 4.83 29.51
N LEU A 350 10.82 5.62 30.20
CA LEU A 350 11.99 6.26 29.56
C LEU A 350 12.97 5.22 28.99
N LYS A 351 13.23 4.13 29.70
CA LYS A 351 14.09 3.03 29.21
C LYS A 351 13.47 2.37 27.98
N SER A 352 12.15 2.11 28.00
CA SER A 352 11.41 1.56 26.85
C SER A 352 11.53 2.45 25.62
N LYS A 353 11.34 3.78 25.76
CA LYS A 353 11.47 4.73 24.63
C LYS A 353 12.90 4.81 24.08
N LYS A 354 13.92 4.69 24.93
CA LYS A 354 15.33 4.61 24.48
C LYS A 354 15.57 3.33 23.65
N ILE A 355 15.04 2.19 24.08
CA ILE A 355 15.13 0.93 23.34
C ILE A 355 14.36 1.04 22.02
N ALA A 356 13.19 1.68 22.00
CA ALA A 356 12.42 1.92 20.79
C ALA A 356 13.18 2.82 19.78
N TYR A 357 13.91 3.82 20.25
CA TYR A 357 14.80 4.64 19.43
C TYR A 357 15.92 3.81 18.81
N GLU A 358 16.62 2.99 19.62
CA GLU A 358 17.67 2.09 19.12
C GLU A 358 17.11 1.11 18.06
N LYS A 359 15.93 0.53 18.31
CA LYS A 359 15.24 -0.33 17.33
C LYS A 359 14.92 0.42 16.03
N SER A 360 14.49 1.68 16.12
CA SER A 360 14.21 2.52 14.95
C SER A 360 15.49 2.85 14.17
N LEU A 361 16.62 3.07 14.87
CA LEU A 361 17.93 3.25 14.25
C LEU A 361 18.38 2.01 13.47
N ARG A 362 18.26 0.82 14.07
CA ARG A 362 18.56 -0.45 13.36
C ARG A 362 17.63 -0.69 12.17
N ASN A 363 16.37 -0.27 12.26
CA ASN A 363 15.46 -0.35 11.13
C ASN A 363 15.87 0.60 9.99
N TYR A 364 16.29 1.83 10.31
CA TYR A 364 16.82 2.77 9.32
C TYR A 364 18.06 2.22 8.61
N GLU A 365 19.02 1.66 9.36
CA GLU A 365 20.20 1.00 8.81
C GLU A 365 19.80 -0.18 7.90
N LYS A 366 18.85 -1.01 8.33
CA LYS A 366 18.32 -2.14 7.55
C LYS A 366 17.70 -1.67 6.23
N VAL A 367 16.84 -0.65 6.27
CA VAL A 367 16.19 -0.12 5.06
C VAL A 367 17.22 0.40 4.07
N ASN A 368 18.28 1.07 4.56
CA ASN A 368 19.38 1.51 3.70
C ASN A 368 20.06 0.33 2.98
N LEU A 369 20.43 -0.73 3.70
CA LEU A 369 21.06 -1.92 3.12
C LEU A 369 20.11 -2.64 2.14
N THR A 370 18.83 -2.78 2.48
CA THR A 370 17.85 -3.43 1.62
C THR A 370 17.61 -2.62 0.34
N SER A 371 17.54 -1.28 0.45
CA SER A 371 17.41 -0.40 -0.71
C SER A 371 18.62 -0.50 -1.66
N MET A 372 19.82 -0.57 -1.12
CA MET A 372 21.03 -0.81 -1.92
C MET A 372 20.99 -2.18 -2.62
N GLN A 373 20.58 -3.22 -1.89
CA GLN A 373 20.43 -4.56 -2.45
C GLN A 373 19.42 -4.56 -3.60
N GLU A 374 18.22 -4.02 -3.43
CA GLU A 374 17.18 -3.99 -4.45
C GLU A 374 17.64 -3.28 -5.73
N VAL A 375 18.36 -2.17 -5.61
CA VAL A 375 18.91 -1.46 -6.78
C VAL A 375 19.97 -2.32 -7.47
N ASN A 376 20.90 -2.91 -6.72
CA ASN A 376 21.95 -3.75 -7.30
C ASN A 376 21.37 -5.01 -7.95
N ASP A 377 20.42 -5.68 -7.30
CA ASP A 377 19.77 -6.87 -7.83
C ASP A 377 19.02 -6.54 -9.13
N SER A 378 18.32 -5.39 -9.19
CA SER A 378 17.62 -4.95 -10.39
C SER A 378 18.57 -4.63 -11.56
N LEU A 379 19.73 -4.03 -11.28
CA LEU A 379 20.76 -3.77 -12.32
C LEU A 379 21.39 -5.07 -12.82
N VAL A 380 21.66 -6.01 -11.92
CA VAL A 380 22.18 -7.34 -12.30
C VAL A 380 21.16 -8.06 -13.19
N SER A 381 19.86 -8.08 -12.80
CA SER A 381 18.79 -8.69 -13.61
C SER A 381 18.74 -8.07 -15.01
N VAL A 382 18.67 -6.75 -15.10
CA VAL A 382 18.64 -6.03 -16.40
C VAL A 382 19.81 -6.40 -17.28
N ASN A 383 21.03 -6.46 -16.74
CA ASN A 383 22.23 -6.74 -17.53
C ASN A 383 22.30 -8.21 -17.97
N MET A 384 22.03 -9.14 -17.06
CA MET A 384 22.10 -10.57 -17.33
C MET A 384 20.99 -11.03 -18.29
N ASP A 385 19.76 -10.51 -18.14
CA ASP A 385 18.67 -10.88 -19.03
C ASP A 385 18.80 -10.24 -20.42
N LYS A 386 19.44 -9.06 -20.56
CA LYS A 386 19.88 -8.54 -21.86
C LYS A 386 20.90 -9.45 -22.54
N GLU A 387 21.89 -9.94 -21.81
CA GLU A 387 22.89 -10.87 -22.35
C GLU A 387 22.25 -12.19 -22.76
N LYS A 388 21.38 -12.76 -21.90
CA LYS A 388 20.59 -13.97 -22.19
C LYS A 388 19.74 -13.79 -23.45
N LEU A 389 19.01 -12.68 -23.57
CA LEU A 389 18.20 -12.37 -24.74
C LEU A 389 19.05 -12.30 -26.01
N ALA A 390 20.22 -11.66 -25.94
CA ALA A 390 21.14 -11.62 -27.09
C ALA A 390 21.57 -13.02 -27.55
N LYS A 391 21.87 -13.93 -26.61
CA LYS A 391 22.20 -15.34 -26.92
C LYS A 391 21.01 -16.12 -27.45
N GLN A 392 19.82 -15.89 -26.92
CA GLN A 392 18.61 -16.55 -27.46
C GLN A 392 18.26 -16.08 -28.88
N LYS A 393 18.45 -14.80 -29.20
CA LYS A 393 18.33 -14.29 -30.57
C LYS A 393 19.37 -14.91 -31.55
N GLU A 394 20.58 -15.18 -31.07
CA GLU A 394 21.58 -15.91 -31.82
C GLU A 394 21.12 -17.34 -32.10
N ILE A 395 20.59 -18.05 -31.08
CA ILE A 395 19.99 -19.39 -31.26
C ILE A 395 18.81 -19.35 -32.24
N GLN A 396 17.92 -18.37 -32.11
CA GLN A 396 16.78 -18.18 -33.02
C GLN A 396 17.24 -18.04 -34.50
N THR A 397 18.27 -17.24 -34.71
CA THR A 397 18.84 -17.04 -36.07
C THR A 397 19.41 -18.34 -36.62
N LEU A 398 20.10 -19.14 -35.81
CA LEU A 398 20.63 -20.45 -36.21
C LEU A 398 19.51 -21.46 -36.50
N GLU A 399 18.49 -21.49 -35.65
CA GLU A 399 17.34 -22.39 -35.79
C GLU A 399 16.49 -22.03 -37.01
N GLN A 400 16.30 -20.74 -37.30
CA GLN A 400 15.64 -20.27 -38.50
C GLN A 400 16.39 -20.75 -39.77
N LYS A 401 17.71 -20.61 -39.76
CA LYS A 401 18.53 -21.06 -40.88
C LYS A 401 18.45 -22.58 -41.10
N ASP A 402 18.47 -23.34 -40.02
CA ASP A 402 18.37 -24.79 -40.07
C ASP A 402 16.96 -25.25 -40.50
N PHE A 403 15.91 -24.54 -40.07
CA PHE A 403 14.55 -24.75 -40.58
C PHE A 403 14.43 -24.50 -42.08
N GLU A 404 15.01 -23.40 -42.60
CA GLU A 404 15.02 -23.11 -44.04
C GLU A 404 15.76 -24.20 -44.85
N LEU A 405 16.91 -24.67 -44.36
CA LEU A 405 17.64 -25.78 -44.96
C LEU A 405 16.83 -27.08 -44.95
N THR A 406 16.13 -27.36 -43.86
CA THR A 406 15.27 -28.53 -43.73
C THR A 406 14.07 -28.46 -44.69
N LYS A 407 13.49 -27.27 -44.84
CA LYS A 407 12.41 -27.02 -45.79
C LYS A 407 12.85 -27.27 -47.26
N LEU A 408 14.05 -26.85 -47.64
CA LEU A 408 14.62 -27.14 -48.94
C LEU A 408 14.83 -28.66 -49.15
N LYS A 409 15.37 -29.39 -48.17
CA LYS A 409 15.52 -30.86 -48.24
C LYS A 409 14.18 -31.57 -48.42
N TYR A 410 13.13 -31.08 -47.78
CA TYR A 410 11.78 -31.61 -47.94
C TYR A 410 11.25 -31.35 -49.38
N GLN A 411 11.46 -30.15 -49.91
CA GLN A 411 11.06 -29.81 -51.29
C GLN A 411 11.76 -30.67 -52.34
N GLU A 412 13.02 -31.03 -52.09
CA GLU A 412 13.81 -31.94 -52.94
C GLU A 412 13.49 -33.42 -52.69
N GLY A 413 12.56 -33.73 -51.81
CA GLY A 413 12.15 -35.11 -51.49
C GLY A 413 13.19 -35.93 -50.71
N VAL A 414 14.17 -35.28 -50.06
CA VAL A 414 15.27 -35.94 -49.33
C VAL A 414 14.81 -36.37 -47.89
N ILE A 415 13.84 -35.67 -47.32
CA ILE A 415 13.32 -35.95 -45.99
C ILE A 415 11.80 -36.07 -46.00
N ALA A 416 11.26 -36.71 -44.96
CA ALA A 416 9.82 -36.85 -44.77
C ALA A 416 9.15 -35.57 -44.23
N LYS A 417 7.84 -35.45 -44.39
CA LYS A 417 7.03 -34.35 -43.81
C LYS A 417 7.13 -34.33 -42.31
N LEU A 418 7.27 -35.50 -41.70
CA LEU A 418 7.47 -35.63 -40.25
C LEU A 418 8.69 -34.87 -39.74
N ASP A 419 9.84 -35.02 -40.43
CA ASP A 419 11.09 -34.35 -40.06
C ASP A 419 10.95 -32.82 -40.18
N LEU A 420 10.25 -32.36 -41.22
CA LEU A 420 9.94 -30.95 -41.41
C LEU A 420 9.06 -30.40 -40.23
N ASN A 421 7.98 -31.11 -39.90
CA ASN A 421 7.07 -30.68 -38.82
C ASN A 421 7.77 -30.66 -37.46
N GLN A 422 8.62 -31.63 -37.16
CA GLN A 422 9.43 -31.61 -35.93
C GLN A 422 10.38 -30.40 -35.88
N LYS A 423 10.98 -30.05 -37.01
CA LYS A 423 11.86 -28.90 -37.10
C LYS A 423 11.12 -27.57 -36.94
N GLU A 424 9.93 -27.49 -37.53
CA GLU A 424 9.02 -26.33 -37.36
C GLU A 424 8.59 -26.17 -35.90
N GLU A 425 8.26 -27.27 -35.20
CA GLU A 425 7.94 -27.25 -33.78
C GLU A 425 9.12 -26.72 -32.94
N ASN A 426 10.35 -27.15 -33.22
CA ASN A 426 11.54 -26.67 -32.54
C ASN A 426 11.71 -25.16 -32.72
N MET A 427 11.54 -24.66 -33.98
CA MET A 427 11.63 -23.24 -34.30
C MET A 427 10.56 -22.43 -33.53
N LEU A 428 9.32 -22.91 -33.48
CA LEU A 428 8.25 -22.24 -32.69
C LEU A 428 8.58 -22.22 -31.19
N SER A 429 9.15 -23.31 -30.66
CA SER A 429 9.60 -23.38 -29.26
C SER A 429 10.73 -22.40 -28.95
N VAL A 430 11.68 -22.23 -29.89
CA VAL A 430 12.74 -21.22 -29.76
C VAL A 430 12.16 -19.81 -29.82
N ASN A 431 11.19 -19.56 -30.70
CA ASN A 431 10.47 -18.27 -30.73
C ASN A 431 9.76 -17.96 -29.39
N GLN A 432 9.11 -18.96 -28.78
CA GLN A 432 8.53 -18.79 -27.43
C GLN A 432 9.59 -18.38 -26.41
N MET A 433 10.78 -19.02 -26.42
CA MET A 433 11.87 -18.66 -25.48
C MET A 433 12.37 -17.23 -25.71
N VAL A 434 12.48 -16.78 -26.96
CA VAL A 434 12.92 -15.41 -27.30
C VAL A 434 11.89 -14.39 -26.81
N TYR A 435 10.60 -14.56 -27.14
CA TYR A 435 9.55 -13.65 -26.66
C TYR A 435 9.48 -13.63 -25.12
N ALA A 436 9.55 -14.82 -24.48
CA ALA A 436 9.57 -14.87 -23.02
C ALA A 436 10.70 -13.99 -22.45
N SER A 437 11.92 -14.08 -23.00
CA SER A 437 13.07 -13.28 -22.53
C SER A 437 12.97 -11.81 -22.88
N GLU A 438 12.36 -11.43 -24.00
CA GLU A 438 12.09 -10.02 -24.33
C GLU A 438 11.18 -9.38 -23.29
N PHE A 439 10.08 -10.06 -22.93
CA PHE A 439 9.17 -9.56 -21.91
C PHE A 439 9.78 -9.60 -20.50
N ASP A 440 10.60 -10.60 -20.18
CA ASP A 440 11.31 -10.66 -18.89
C ASP A 440 12.24 -9.44 -18.74
N CYS A 441 13.00 -9.08 -19.79
CA CYS A 441 13.80 -7.84 -19.81
C CYS A 441 12.93 -6.59 -19.59
N MET A 442 11.74 -6.52 -20.19
CA MET A 442 10.84 -5.37 -20.00
C MET A 442 10.31 -5.29 -18.57
N VAL A 443 10.02 -6.43 -17.93
CA VAL A 443 9.61 -6.51 -16.51
C VAL A 443 10.77 -6.11 -15.59
N ASP A 444 12.01 -6.44 -15.95
CA ASP A 444 13.20 -6.01 -15.18
C ASP A 444 13.38 -4.49 -15.23
N TYR A 445 13.07 -3.84 -16.35
CA TYR A 445 13.07 -2.37 -16.39
C TYR A 445 12.05 -1.77 -15.44
N ILE A 446 10.88 -2.39 -15.27
CA ILE A 446 9.88 -1.96 -14.28
C ILE A 446 10.38 -2.21 -12.85
N SER A 447 11.07 -3.33 -12.63
CA SER A 447 11.68 -3.67 -11.34
C SER A 447 12.75 -2.66 -10.96
N TYR A 448 13.61 -2.28 -11.91
CA TYR A 448 14.58 -1.20 -11.75
C TYR A 448 13.91 0.14 -11.44
N TYR A 449 12.89 0.53 -12.22
CA TYR A 449 12.12 1.75 -11.98
C TYR A 449 11.57 1.82 -10.55
N LYS A 450 11.02 0.71 -10.05
CA LYS A 450 10.54 0.61 -8.67
C LYS A 450 11.69 0.71 -7.65
N ALA A 451 12.80 0.03 -7.91
CA ALA A 451 13.97 0.00 -7.03
C ALA A 451 14.62 1.38 -6.85
N VAL A 452 14.64 2.22 -7.90
CA VAL A 452 15.15 3.60 -7.81
C VAL A 452 14.11 4.62 -7.32
N GLY A 453 12.89 4.18 -6.95
CA GLY A 453 11.84 5.06 -6.42
C GLY A 453 11.25 6.03 -7.45
N ALA A 454 11.20 5.66 -8.70
CA ALA A 454 10.57 6.37 -9.84
C ALA A 454 11.13 7.77 -10.17
N LYS A 455 12.20 8.24 -9.52
CA LYS A 455 12.66 9.63 -9.69
C LYS A 455 13.73 9.85 -10.74
N THR A 456 14.36 8.79 -11.22
CA THR A 456 15.50 8.92 -12.13
C THR A 456 15.27 8.14 -13.41
N LEU A 457 14.90 8.86 -14.40
CA LEU A 457 15.26 8.53 -15.79
C LEU A 457 15.37 9.83 -16.58
#